data_54e7f513df0dd4aa6465aa19620c455f
#
_entry.id   54e7f513df0dd4aa6465aa19620c455f
#
_cell.length_a   1.000
_cell.length_b   1.000
_cell.length_c   1.000
_cell.angle_alpha   90.00
_cell.angle_beta   90.00
_cell.angle_gamma   90.00
#
_symmetry.space_group_name_H-M   'P 1'
#
loop_
_entity.id
_entity.type
_entity.pdbx_description
1 polymer ?
#
loop_
_entity_poly.entity_id
_entity_poly.type
_entity_poly.pdbx_seq_one_letter_code
_entity_poly.pdbx_strand_id
1 'polypeptide(L)'
;IIKILVLRNFQSEVNYDQTIRRTFRVGPFDCDGLRIMTAAKYPVYMDFIRWELIARSKLYHAIVKRRLAPSLGSQKIIYRKPMKIWSKFDVILESAGMDDKWVYFVHYFEQDNEVKAIGIVRSLVWKRDIPTALTDIMKELGVTETMDPPVWVIDIFKADKEIIEKANLRKC
;
A
#
# COMPACT_ATOMS: atom_id res chain seq x y z
N ILE A 1 -11.08 3.69 8.00
CA ILE A 1 -10.70 5.08 7.66
C ILE A 1 -10.99 5.99 8.84
N ILE A 2 -12.23 6.08 9.37
CA ILE A 2 -12.59 6.96 10.49
C ILE A 2 -11.65 6.78 11.70
N LYS A 3 -11.36 5.54 12.08
CA LYS A 3 -10.45 5.24 13.20
C LYS A 3 -9.01 5.75 12.95
N ILE A 4 -8.54 5.72 11.70
CA ILE A 4 -7.21 6.24 11.31
C ILE A 4 -7.19 7.76 11.42
N LEU A 5 -8.23 8.44 10.98
CA LEU A 5 -8.33 9.89 11.06
C LEU A 5 -8.38 10.41 12.50
N VAL A 6 -9.03 9.68 13.39
CA VAL A 6 -9.04 10.00 14.83
C VAL A 6 -7.64 9.80 15.43
N LEU A 7 -6.95 8.71 15.10
CA LEU A 7 -5.61 8.41 15.61
C LEU A 7 -4.55 9.40 15.11
N ARG A 8 -4.76 10.05 13.96
CA ARG A 8 -3.85 11.07 13.41
C ARG A 8 -3.53 12.18 14.43
N ASN A 9 -4.51 12.63 15.18
CA ASN A 9 -4.32 13.74 16.14
C ASN A 9 -3.43 13.37 17.34
N PHE A 10 -3.15 12.08 17.52
CA PHE A 10 -2.35 11.55 18.64
C PHE A 10 -1.02 10.94 18.20
N GLN A 11 -0.67 11.01 16.91
CA GLN A 11 0.53 10.40 16.36
C GLN A 11 1.41 11.46 15.68
N SER A 12 2.73 11.25 15.72
CA SER A 12 3.68 12.13 15.05
C SER A 12 3.48 12.12 13.53
N GLU A 13 3.72 13.27 12.90
CA GLU A 13 3.79 13.38 11.44
C GLU A 13 4.92 12.48 10.91
N VAL A 14 4.70 11.87 9.76
CA VAL A 14 5.69 11.02 9.08
C VAL A 14 5.93 11.54 7.67
N ASN A 15 7.15 11.34 7.17
CA ASN A 15 7.44 11.55 5.77
C ASN A 15 6.91 10.38 4.94
N TYR A 16 6.61 10.61 3.66
CA TYR A 16 6.05 9.58 2.77
C TYR A 16 7.00 8.41 2.49
N ASP A 17 8.31 8.63 2.64
CA ASP A 17 9.40 7.67 2.46
C ASP A 17 9.78 6.94 3.76
N GLN A 18 9.17 7.33 4.87
CA GLN A 18 9.46 6.75 6.17
C GLN A 18 8.79 5.39 6.33
N THR A 19 9.55 4.42 6.82
CA THR A 19 9.02 3.10 7.18
C THR A 19 8.02 3.20 8.33
N ILE A 20 6.85 2.61 8.15
CA ILE A 20 5.83 2.49 9.19
C ILE A 20 5.69 1.04 9.61
N ARG A 21 5.69 0.80 10.91
CA ARG A 21 5.41 -0.50 11.54
C ARG A 21 4.17 -0.43 12.41
N ARG A 22 3.27 -1.40 12.26
CA ARG A 22 2.07 -1.50 13.06
C ARG A 22 1.81 -2.94 13.48
N THR A 23 1.62 -3.15 14.78
CA THR A 23 1.27 -4.45 15.34
C THR A 23 -0.23 -4.70 15.28
N PHE A 24 -0.61 -5.87 14.83
CA PHE A 24 -1.96 -6.39 14.78
C PHE A 24 -2.05 -7.75 15.50
N ARG A 25 -3.27 -8.24 15.64
CA ARG A 25 -3.55 -9.59 16.11
C ARG A 25 -4.52 -10.26 15.14
N VAL A 26 -4.22 -11.48 14.76
CA VAL A 26 -5.13 -12.30 13.92
C VAL A 26 -6.41 -12.59 14.71
N GLY A 27 -7.52 -12.03 14.27
CA GLY A 27 -8.83 -12.22 14.88
C GLY A 27 -9.59 -13.43 14.31
N PRO A 28 -10.69 -13.86 14.96
CA PRO A 28 -11.50 -14.97 14.45
C PRO A 28 -12.11 -14.68 13.07
N PHE A 29 -12.45 -13.44 12.76
CA PHE A 29 -12.98 -13.02 11.45
C PHE A 29 -11.90 -12.86 10.37
N ASP A 30 -10.64 -13.05 10.71
CA ASP A 30 -9.54 -13.03 9.75
C ASP A 30 -9.19 -14.43 9.26
N CYS A 31 -9.75 -15.47 9.90
CA CYS A 31 -9.38 -16.85 9.68
C CYS A 31 -10.40 -17.62 8.83
N ASP A 32 -9.90 -18.68 8.20
CA ASP A 32 -10.68 -19.76 7.60
C ASP A 32 -11.05 -20.83 8.65
N GLY A 33 -11.67 -21.93 8.17
CA GLY A 33 -12.04 -23.06 9.02
C GLY A 33 -10.86 -23.79 9.68
N LEU A 34 -9.64 -23.57 9.22
CA LEU A 34 -8.40 -24.13 9.79
C LEU A 34 -7.76 -23.21 10.84
N ARG A 35 -8.42 -22.12 11.20
CA ARG A 35 -7.93 -21.11 12.16
C ARG A 35 -6.64 -20.42 11.70
N ILE A 36 -6.48 -20.28 10.40
CA ILE A 36 -5.35 -19.63 9.74
C ILE A 36 -5.87 -18.37 9.04
N MET A 37 -5.10 -17.28 9.08
CA MET A 37 -5.46 -16.03 8.41
C MET A 37 -5.63 -16.25 6.91
N THR A 38 -6.82 -15.90 6.39
CA THR A 38 -7.14 -16.07 4.97
C THR A 38 -6.37 -15.13 4.06
N ALA A 39 -6.11 -15.54 2.83
CA ALA A 39 -5.43 -14.74 1.83
C ALA A 39 -6.10 -13.37 1.61
N ALA A 40 -7.43 -13.29 1.72
CA ALA A 40 -8.21 -12.07 1.55
C ALA A 40 -7.93 -10.98 2.61
N LYS A 41 -7.36 -11.34 3.74
CA LYS A 41 -7.11 -10.40 4.84
C LYS A 41 -5.80 -9.63 4.71
N TYR A 42 -4.81 -10.18 4.04
CA TYR A 42 -3.55 -9.48 3.81
C TYR A 42 -3.74 -8.14 3.08
N PRO A 43 -4.49 -8.06 1.96
CA PRO A 43 -4.79 -6.78 1.31
C PRO A 43 -5.44 -5.76 2.24
N VAL A 44 -6.34 -6.19 3.14
CA VAL A 44 -7.03 -5.30 4.08
C VAL A 44 -6.04 -4.63 5.04
N TYR A 45 -5.08 -5.37 5.58
CA TYR A 45 -4.03 -4.84 6.43
C TYR A 45 -3.05 -3.95 5.66
N MET A 46 -2.75 -4.29 4.39
CA MET A 46 -1.95 -3.46 3.51
C MET A 46 -2.63 -2.12 3.22
N ASP A 47 -3.95 -2.13 2.97
CA ASP A 47 -4.72 -0.89 2.80
C ASP A 47 -4.73 -0.05 4.06
N PHE A 48 -4.91 -0.67 5.22
CA PHE A 48 -4.95 0.03 6.49
C PHE A 48 -3.66 0.82 6.73
N ILE A 49 -2.50 0.19 6.56
CA ILE A 49 -1.21 0.86 6.85
C ILE A 49 -0.86 1.93 5.80
N ARG A 50 -1.29 1.76 4.53
CA ARG A 50 -1.15 2.81 3.50
C ARG A 50 -2.01 4.03 3.83
N TRP A 51 -3.25 3.83 4.27
CA TRP A 51 -4.10 4.93 4.72
C TRP A 51 -3.55 5.60 5.98
N GLU A 52 -2.87 4.86 6.86
CA GLU A 52 -2.18 5.45 8.00
C GLU A 52 -1.03 6.35 7.55
N LEU A 53 -0.20 5.90 6.58
CA LEU A 53 0.85 6.74 5.98
C LEU A 53 0.27 8.04 5.42
N ILE A 54 -0.77 7.94 4.60
CA ILE A 54 -1.43 9.11 4.03
C ILE A 54 -1.94 10.05 5.14
N ALA A 55 -2.66 9.52 6.11
CA ALA A 55 -3.29 10.32 7.17
C ALA A 55 -2.28 11.05 8.05
N ARG A 56 -1.09 10.47 8.26
CA ARG A 56 -0.02 11.03 9.10
C ARG A 56 0.97 11.91 8.32
N SER A 57 0.87 11.93 7.00
CA SER A 57 1.78 12.72 6.15
C SER A 57 1.12 13.99 5.62
N LYS A 58 1.93 14.90 5.09
CA LYS A 58 1.46 16.11 4.38
C LYS A 58 0.57 15.78 3.18
N LEU A 59 0.66 14.55 2.63
CA LEU A 59 -0.18 14.07 1.54
C LEU A 59 -1.67 14.15 1.86
N TYR A 60 -2.08 13.95 3.12
CA TYR A 60 -3.48 14.03 3.52
C TYR A 60 -4.10 15.37 3.15
N HIS A 61 -3.44 16.47 3.49
CA HIS A 61 -3.95 17.81 3.18
C HIS A 61 -4.02 18.07 1.67
N ALA A 62 -3.02 17.62 0.91
CA ALA A 62 -3.04 17.74 -0.55
C ALA A 62 -4.19 16.93 -1.18
N ILE A 63 -4.39 15.70 -0.71
CA ILE A 63 -5.46 14.79 -1.18
C ILE A 63 -6.83 15.42 -0.92
N VAL A 64 -7.10 15.89 0.31
CA VAL A 64 -8.39 16.48 0.69
C VAL A 64 -8.61 17.80 -0.05
N LYS A 65 -7.64 18.74 -0.03
CA LYS A 65 -7.76 20.06 -0.66
C LYS A 65 -8.01 19.98 -2.16
N ARG A 66 -7.38 19.03 -2.84
CA ARG A 66 -7.47 18.87 -4.30
C ARG A 66 -8.53 17.87 -4.75
N ARG A 67 -9.24 17.23 -3.80
CA ARG A 67 -10.21 16.16 -4.08
C ARG A 67 -9.59 15.03 -4.91
N LEU A 68 -8.42 14.57 -4.48
CA LEU A 68 -7.72 13.47 -5.11
C LEU A 68 -8.20 12.13 -4.56
N ALA A 69 -8.18 11.10 -5.40
CA ALA A 69 -8.56 9.74 -5.04
C ALA A 69 -7.35 8.79 -5.19
N PRO A 70 -6.65 8.46 -4.10
CA PRO A 70 -5.64 7.41 -4.13
C PRO A 70 -6.27 6.08 -4.49
N SER A 71 -5.70 5.38 -5.46
CA SER A 71 -6.21 4.11 -5.97
C SER A 71 -5.11 3.08 -6.11
N LEU A 72 -5.46 1.85 -5.84
CA LEU A 72 -4.61 0.70 -6.12
C LEU A 72 -4.65 0.38 -7.61
N GLY A 73 -3.47 0.33 -8.25
CA GLY A 73 -3.36 -0.05 -9.66
C GLY A 73 -3.16 -1.55 -9.83
N SER A 74 -2.28 -2.14 -9.04
CA SER A 74 -2.01 -3.57 -9.04
C SER A 74 -1.32 -3.98 -7.75
N GLN A 75 -1.46 -5.26 -7.40
CA GLN A 75 -0.76 -5.84 -6.24
C GLN A 75 -0.37 -7.29 -6.49
N LYS A 76 0.73 -7.68 -5.86
CA LYS A 76 1.17 -9.07 -5.77
C LYS A 76 1.46 -9.42 -4.32
N ILE A 77 1.01 -10.58 -3.87
CA ILE A 77 1.28 -11.07 -2.51
C ILE A 77 1.96 -12.43 -2.60
N ILE A 78 3.06 -12.57 -1.89
CA ILE A 78 3.83 -13.81 -1.75
C ILE A 78 3.59 -14.33 -0.34
N TYR A 79 2.88 -15.46 -0.23
CA TYR A 79 2.62 -16.13 1.03
C TYR A 79 3.73 -17.14 1.31
N ARG A 80 4.38 -17.04 2.46
CA ARG A 80 5.50 -17.90 2.84
C ARG A 80 5.13 -18.89 3.94
N LYS A 81 4.46 -18.41 4.97
CA LYS A 81 4.05 -19.21 6.13
C LYS A 81 2.70 -18.74 6.68
N PRO A 82 1.87 -19.65 7.18
CA PRO A 82 0.58 -19.27 7.74
C PRO A 82 0.72 -18.53 9.07
N MET A 83 -0.19 -17.59 9.31
CA MET A 83 -0.38 -16.93 10.60
C MET A 83 -1.63 -17.47 11.28
N LYS A 84 -1.47 -17.93 12.53
CA LYS A 84 -2.55 -18.59 13.28
C LYS A 84 -3.42 -17.58 14.02
N ILE A 85 -4.66 -17.94 14.27
CA ILE A 85 -5.59 -17.16 15.10
C ILE A 85 -4.94 -16.77 16.44
N TRP A 86 -5.23 -15.57 16.91
CA TRP A 86 -4.73 -14.94 18.13
C TRP A 86 -3.25 -14.59 18.15
N SER A 87 -2.46 -14.98 17.15
CA SER A 87 -1.06 -14.56 17.07
C SER A 87 -0.95 -13.06 16.80
N LYS A 88 0.06 -12.41 17.39
CA LYS A 88 0.44 -11.04 17.06
C LYS A 88 1.36 -11.07 15.85
N PHE A 89 1.25 -10.07 15.00
CA PHE A 89 2.13 -9.86 13.86
C PHE A 89 2.30 -8.38 13.58
N ASP A 90 3.38 -8.03 12.96
CA ASP A 90 3.64 -6.67 12.49
C ASP A 90 3.43 -6.57 10.99
N VAL A 91 2.81 -5.48 10.56
CA VAL A 91 2.85 -5.05 9.17
C VAL A 91 3.81 -3.88 9.07
N ILE A 92 4.81 -4.02 8.21
CA ILE A 92 5.82 -3.00 7.95
C ILE A 92 5.59 -2.51 6.53
N LEU A 93 5.42 -1.20 6.39
CA LEU A 93 5.27 -0.53 5.10
C LEU A 93 6.56 0.21 4.79
N GLU A 94 7.13 -0.09 3.63
CA GLU A 94 8.28 0.62 3.07
C GLU A 94 7.91 1.26 1.74
N SER A 95 8.32 2.51 1.54
CA SER A 95 8.26 3.13 0.22
C SER A 95 9.31 2.48 -0.68
N ALA A 96 8.90 2.06 -1.86
CA ALA A 96 9.77 1.49 -2.88
C ALA A 96 9.92 2.42 -4.09
N GLY A 97 9.77 3.74 -3.86
CA GLY A 97 9.97 4.75 -4.87
C GLY A 97 8.72 5.08 -5.68
N MET A 98 8.91 5.95 -6.66
CA MET A 98 7.86 6.37 -7.59
C MET A 98 8.44 6.69 -8.97
N ASP A 99 7.61 6.52 -9.99
CA ASP A 99 7.85 7.01 -11.35
C ASP A 99 6.82 8.08 -11.72
N ASP A 100 6.77 8.48 -12.98
CA ASP A 100 5.85 9.51 -13.46
C ASP A 100 4.38 9.21 -13.19
N LYS A 101 4.02 7.93 -13.07
CA LYS A 101 2.63 7.48 -12.93
C LYS A 101 2.33 6.79 -11.62
N TRP A 102 3.27 5.99 -11.11
CA TRP A 102 3.04 5.04 -10.04
C TRP A 102 3.87 5.35 -8.80
N VAL A 103 3.30 5.06 -7.64
CA VAL A 103 4.00 4.95 -6.37
C VAL A 103 4.03 3.49 -5.97
N TYR A 104 5.18 3.03 -5.52
CA TYR A 104 5.42 1.65 -5.17
C TYR A 104 5.64 1.49 -3.67
N PHE A 105 5.06 0.45 -3.10
CA PHE A 105 5.22 0.10 -1.70
C PHE A 105 5.48 -1.39 -1.54
N VAL A 106 6.31 -1.73 -0.56
CA VAL A 106 6.51 -3.10 -0.11
C VAL A 106 5.97 -3.22 1.31
N HIS A 107 5.23 -4.29 1.55
CA HIS A 107 4.65 -4.62 2.86
C HIS A 107 5.23 -5.94 3.32
N TYR A 108 5.80 -5.95 4.52
CA TYR A 108 6.25 -7.19 5.17
C TYR A 108 5.28 -7.52 6.30
N PHE A 109 4.85 -8.78 6.33
CA PHE A 109 4.10 -9.34 7.45
C PHE A 109 5.06 -10.16 8.27
N GLU A 110 5.43 -9.68 9.44
CA GLU A 110 6.41 -10.30 10.32
C GLU A 110 5.75 -10.88 11.58
N GLN A 111 6.16 -12.04 11.97
CA GLN A 111 5.81 -12.67 13.23
C GLN A 111 7.02 -13.44 13.76
N ASP A 112 7.35 -13.26 15.05
CA ASP A 112 8.47 -13.94 15.71
C ASP A 112 9.80 -13.74 14.94
N ASN A 113 10.08 -12.52 14.50
CA ASN A 113 11.24 -12.14 13.69
C ASN A 113 11.36 -12.89 12.36
N GLU A 114 10.25 -13.41 11.85
CA GLU A 114 10.21 -14.10 10.57
C GLU A 114 9.17 -13.46 9.64
N VAL A 115 9.55 -13.20 8.38
CA VAL A 115 8.64 -12.72 7.34
C VAL A 115 7.70 -13.85 6.90
N LYS A 116 6.42 -13.71 7.18
CA LYS A 116 5.34 -14.67 6.84
C LYS A 116 4.73 -14.43 5.47
N ALA A 117 4.64 -13.15 5.06
CA ALA A 117 4.20 -12.78 3.72
C ALA A 117 4.83 -11.46 3.29
N ILE A 118 4.87 -11.23 1.98
CA ILE A 118 5.36 -10.00 1.36
C ILE A 118 4.30 -9.53 0.37
N GLY A 119 3.85 -8.27 0.52
CA GLY A 119 2.93 -7.63 -0.41
C GLY A 119 3.62 -6.50 -1.15
N ILE A 120 3.55 -6.50 -2.49
CA ILE A 120 4.11 -5.45 -3.33
C ILE A 120 2.96 -4.81 -4.08
N VAL A 121 2.88 -3.49 -4.04
CA VAL A 121 1.80 -2.74 -4.69
C VAL A 121 2.33 -1.59 -5.51
N ARG A 122 1.60 -1.25 -6.56
CA ARG A 122 1.69 0.05 -7.22
C ARG A 122 0.35 0.77 -7.11
N SER A 123 0.42 2.04 -6.78
CA SER A 123 -0.73 2.91 -6.56
C SER A 123 -0.61 4.16 -7.42
N LEU A 124 -1.72 4.78 -7.73
CA LEU A 124 -1.77 6.07 -8.42
C LEU A 124 -2.81 6.98 -7.78
N VAL A 125 -2.84 8.22 -8.22
CA VAL A 125 -3.80 9.20 -7.73
C VAL A 125 -4.64 9.69 -8.89
N TRP A 126 -5.95 9.75 -8.69
CA TRP A 126 -6.91 10.27 -9.66
C TRP A 126 -7.41 11.64 -9.26
N LYS A 127 -7.65 12.48 -10.27
CA LYS A 127 -8.37 13.74 -10.13
C LYS A 127 -9.47 13.78 -11.19
N ARG A 128 -10.75 13.67 -10.78
CA ARG A 128 -11.88 13.68 -11.71
C ARG A 128 -11.69 12.73 -12.90
N ASP A 129 -11.42 11.46 -12.61
CA ASP A 129 -11.21 10.39 -13.60
C ASP A 129 -9.95 10.53 -14.49
N ILE A 130 -9.05 11.46 -14.17
CA ILE A 130 -7.76 11.64 -14.84
C ILE A 130 -6.65 11.17 -13.91
N PRO A 131 -5.81 10.21 -14.33
CA PRO A 131 -4.60 9.86 -13.60
C PRO A 131 -3.72 11.10 -13.43
N THR A 132 -3.32 11.39 -12.19
CA THR A 132 -2.48 12.56 -11.88
C THR A 132 -1.13 12.08 -11.40
N ALA A 133 -0.06 12.62 -11.94
CA ALA A 133 1.28 12.32 -11.49
C ALA A 133 1.45 12.73 -10.02
N LEU A 134 1.82 11.79 -9.16
CA LEU A 134 2.08 12.10 -7.76
C LEU A 134 3.35 12.93 -7.61
N THR A 135 4.31 12.79 -8.53
CA THR A 135 5.53 13.61 -8.58
C THR A 135 5.23 15.10 -8.55
N ASP A 136 4.19 15.56 -9.26
CA ASP A 136 3.81 16.98 -9.27
C ASP A 136 3.24 17.40 -7.90
N ILE A 137 2.49 16.52 -7.26
CA ILE A 137 1.95 16.77 -5.91
C ILE A 137 3.08 16.82 -4.89
N MET A 138 4.07 15.94 -5.01
CA MET A 138 5.21 15.87 -4.10
C MET A 138 6.10 17.10 -4.22
N LYS A 139 6.39 17.57 -5.44
CA LYS A 139 7.13 18.83 -5.69
C LYS A 139 6.46 20.03 -5.01
N GLU A 140 5.13 20.15 -5.12
CA GLU A 140 4.39 21.22 -4.48
C GLU A 140 4.37 21.12 -2.94
N LEU A 141 4.54 19.91 -2.38
CA LEU A 141 4.68 19.70 -0.94
C LEU A 141 6.13 19.94 -0.45
N GLY A 142 7.02 20.37 -1.35
CA GLY A 142 8.43 20.62 -1.04
C GLY A 142 9.29 19.36 -0.99
N VAL A 143 8.80 18.24 -1.52
CA VAL A 143 9.60 17.04 -1.70
C VAL A 143 10.32 17.13 -3.03
N THR A 144 11.60 17.45 -2.98
CA THR A 144 12.44 17.68 -4.17
C THR A 144 13.14 16.41 -4.65
N GLU A 145 13.36 15.47 -3.75
CA GLU A 145 14.00 14.19 -4.07
C GLU A 145 12.99 13.07 -3.95
N THR A 146 12.74 12.38 -5.04
CA THR A 146 11.95 11.15 -5.08
C THR A 146 12.88 9.98 -5.35
N MET A 147 12.67 8.88 -4.66
CA MET A 147 13.43 7.66 -4.86
C MET A 147 12.92 6.94 -6.12
N ASP A 148 13.82 6.61 -7.04
CA ASP A 148 13.48 5.76 -8.18
C ASP A 148 13.15 4.34 -7.71
N PRO A 149 12.12 3.70 -8.30
CA PRO A 149 11.76 2.35 -7.91
C PRO A 149 12.83 1.35 -8.36
N PRO A 150 13.21 0.39 -7.49
CA PRO A 150 14.12 -0.67 -7.87
C PRO A 150 13.62 -1.47 -9.08
N VAL A 151 14.53 -1.91 -9.95
CA VAL A 151 14.19 -2.64 -11.18
C VAL A 151 13.28 -3.84 -10.92
N TRP A 152 13.56 -4.62 -9.87
CA TRP A 152 12.76 -5.80 -9.53
C TRP A 152 11.30 -5.45 -9.16
N VAL A 153 11.05 -4.26 -8.59
CA VAL A 153 9.69 -3.78 -8.29
C VAL A 153 8.93 -3.48 -9.58
N ILE A 154 9.60 -2.83 -10.54
CA ILE A 154 9.02 -2.53 -11.85
C ILE A 154 8.71 -3.81 -12.61
N ASP A 155 9.66 -4.76 -12.60
CA ASP A 155 9.56 -6.03 -13.33
C ASP A 155 8.36 -6.88 -12.91
N ILE A 156 7.99 -6.85 -11.65
CA ILE A 156 6.80 -7.56 -11.13
C ILE A 156 5.52 -7.17 -11.86
N PHE A 157 5.42 -5.93 -12.32
CA PHE A 157 4.22 -5.38 -12.95
C PHE A 157 4.33 -5.23 -14.48
N LYS A 158 5.42 -5.67 -15.11
CA LYS A 158 5.61 -5.56 -16.58
C LYS A 158 4.49 -6.24 -17.37
N ALA A 159 4.04 -7.41 -16.93
CA ALA A 159 2.99 -8.16 -17.61
C ALA A 159 1.60 -7.53 -17.53
N ASP A 160 1.36 -6.60 -16.62
CA ASP A 160 0.02 -6.00 -16.43
C ASP A 160 -0.48 -5.30 -17.70
N LYS A 161 0.43 -4.65 -18.46
CA LYS A 161 0.07 -3.96 -19.71
C LYS A 161 -0.43 -4.95 -20.76
N GLU A 162 0.27 -6.05 -20.95
CA GLU A 162 -0.10 -7.11 -21.89
C GLU A 162 -1.43 -7.76 -21.51
N ILE A 163 -1.66 -7.99 -20.21
CA ILE A 163 -2.91 -8.55 -19.69
C ILE A 163 -4.08 -7.62 -19.99
N ILE A 164 -3.91 -6.31 -19.80
CA ILE A 164 -4.94 -5.29 -20.07
C ILE A 164 -5.24 -5.24 -21.58
N GLU A 165 -4.22 -5.24 -22.42
CA GLU A 165 -4.37 -5.24 -23.89
C GLU A 165 -5.16 -6.49 -24.36
N LYS A 166 -4.79 -7.68 -23.86
CA LYS A 166 -5.52 -8.93 -24.15
C LYS A 166 -6.97 -8.89 -23.66
N ALA A 167 -7.22 -8.29 -22.49
CA ALA A 167 -8.58 -8.15 -21.98
C ALA A 167 -9.44 -7.21 -22.83
N ASN A 168 -8.86 -6.14 -23.39
CA ASN A 168 -9.56 -5.22 -24.28
C ASN A 168 -9.95 -5.87 -25.62
N LEU A 169 -9.11 -6.76 -26.15
CA LEU A 169 -9.39 -7.51 -27.37
C LEU A 169 -10.57 -8.51 -27.22
N ARG A 170 -10.93 -8.91 -25.99
CA ARG A 170 -12.10 -9.80 -25.74
C ARG A 170 -13.45 -9.07 -25.80
N LYS A 171 -13.45 -7.75 -25.94
CA LYS A 171 -14.66 -6.92 -26.02
C LYS A 171 -15.12 -6.63 -27.47
N CYS A 172 -14.40 -7.18 -28.46
CA CYS A 172 -14.73 -7.09 -29.88
C CYS A 172 -15.42 -8.35 -30.41
#